data_6b3da1c19bac5ae2aa782d4ee8bdb943
#
_entry.id   6b3da1c19bac5ae2aa782d4ee8bdb943
#
_cell.length_a   1.000
_cell.length_b   1.000
_cell.length_c   1.000
_cell.angle_alpha   90.00
_cell.angle_beta   90.00
_cell.angle_gamma   90.00
#
_symmetry.space_group_name_H-M   'P 1'
#
loop_
_entity.id
_entity.type
_entity.pdbx_description
1 polymer ?
#
loop_
_entity_poly.entity_id
_entity_poly.type
_entity_poly.pdbx_seq_one_letter_code
_entity_poly.pdbx_strand_id
1 'polypeptide(L)'
;VHHSPERSLMRQHLHEAMEALLAELSEREAQVLRERFGLNDDQPRTLTEIGSHLQISRERVRQIEAQALVKLRQPCQRQRMREFLGSLD
;
A
#
# COMPACT_ATOMS: atom_id res chain seq x y z
N VAL A 1 -6.26 -24.64 8.88
CA VAL A 1 -5.63 -23.67 8.00
C VAL A 1 -4.16 -23.99 7.87
N HIS A 2 -3.76 -24.27 6.67
CA HIS A 2 -2.38 -24.62 6.41
C HIS A 2 -1.61 -23.43 5.86
N HIS A 3 -0.62 -23.00 6.59
CA HIS A 3 0.32 -21.99 6.11
C HIS A 3 1.53 -22.71 5.57
N SER A 4 1.68 -22.71 4.25
CA SER A 4 2.94 -23.19 3.70
C SER A 4 4.01 -22.13 3.96
N PRO A 5 5.24 -22.50 4.29
CA PRO A 5 6.32 -21.53 4.47
C PRO A 5 6.53 -20.66 3.23
N GLU A 6 6.32 -21.23 2.05
CA GLU A 6 6.45 -20.49 0.79
C GLU A 6 5.43 -19.36 0.66
N ARG A 7 4.16 -19.64 1.02
CA ARG A 7 3.11 -18.62 0.97
C ARG A 7 3.39 -17.49 1.95
N SER A 8 3.81 -17.84 3.16
CA SER A 8 4.13 -16.84 4.18
C SER A 8 5.29 -15.96 3.73
N LEU A 9 6.30 -16.55 3.12
CA LEU A 9 7.45 -15.82 2.62
C LEU A 9 7.07 -14.89 1.46
N MET A 10 6.25 -15.37 0.52
CA MET A 10 5.79 -14.55 -0.60
C MET A 10 4.95 -13.37 -0.11
N ARG A 11 4.07 -13.61 0.85
CA ARG A 11 3.25 -12.54 1.43
C ARG A 11 4.12 -11.49 2.11
N GLN A 12 5.14 -11.92 2.84
CA GLN A 12 6.08 -11.03 3.48
C GLN A 12 6.86 -10.19 2.47
N HIS A 13 7.35 -10.83 1.41
CA HIS A 13 8.06 -10.12 0.34
C HIS A 13 7.17 -9.10 -0.36
N LEU A 14 5.92 -9.45 -0.62
CA LEU A 14 4.99 -8.51 -1.24
C LEU A 14 4.73 -7.32 -0.32
N HIS A 15 4.55 -7.57 0.96
CA HIS A 15 4.36 -6.51 1.94
C HIS A 15 5.56 -5.57 1.98
N GLU A 16 6.77 -6.14 2.00
CA GLU A 16 8.00 -5.35 2.00
C GLU A 16 8.14 -4.52 0.72
N ALA A 17 7.77 -5.10 -0.43
CA ALA A 17 7.80 -4.39 -1.70
C ALA A 17 6.84 -3.19 -1.68
N MET A 18 5.66 -3.39 -1.15
CA MET A 18 4.68 -2.31 -1.05
C MET A 18 5.14 -1.21 -0.10
N GLU A 19 5.73 -1.58 1.06
CA GLU A 19 6.25 -0.59 1.98
C GLU A 19 7.40 0.21 1.36
N ALA A 20 8.23 -0.44 0.55
CA ALA A 20 9.30 0.26 -0.16
C ALA A 20 8.74 1.30 -1.14
N LEU A 21 7.63 0.98 -1.83
CA LEU A 21 6.96 1.95 -2.70
C LEU A 21 6.35 3.09 -1.90
N LEU A 22 5.72 2.76 -0.78
CA LEU A 22 5.06 3.77 0.05
C LEU A 22 6.06 4.75 0.67
N ALA A 23 7.32 4.33 0.83
CA ALA A 23 8.36 5.20 1.36
C ALA A 23 8.64 6.40 0.45
N GLU A 24 8.24 6.33 -0.83
CA GLU A 24 8.41 7.43 -1.77
C GLU A 24 7.24 8.43 -1.72
N LEU A 25 6.22 8.13 -0.94
CA LEU A 25 5.04 8.99 -0.81
C LEU A 25 5.14 9.85 0.45
N SER A 26 4.28 10.88 0.53
CA SER A 26 4.16 11.61 1.78
C SER A 26 3.58 10.70 2.86
N GLU A 27 3.79 11.06 4.14
CA GLU A 27 3.25 10.27 5.23
C GLU A 27 1.74 10.10 5.14
N ARG A 28 1.02 11.16 4.77
CA ARG A 28 -0.43 11.11 4.64
C ARG A 28 -0.87 10.19 3.52
N GLU A 29 -0.19 10.26 2.37
CA GLU A 29 -0.49 9.40 1.24
C GLU A 29 -0.22 7.93 1.60
N ALA A 30 0.92 7.67 2.21
CA ALA A 30 1.27 6.31 2.63
C ALA A 30 0.26 5.77 3.64
N GLN A 31 -0.14 6.59 4.61
CA GLN A 31 -1.10 6.20 5.62
C GLN A 31 -2.45 5.83 5.01
N VAL A 32 -2.94 6.65 4.06
CA VAL A 32 -4.20 6.37 3.39
C VAL A 32 -4.14 5.04 2.65
N LEU A 33 -3.05 4.78 1.92
CA LEU A 33 -2.91 3.53 1.19
C LEU A 33 -2.75 2.33 2.12
N ARG A 34 -2.02 2.46 3.22
CA ARG A 34 -1.90 1.37 4.19
C ARG A 34 -3.26 0.97 4.74
N GLU A 35 -4.09 1.95 5.10
CA GLU A 35 -5.41 1.66 5.65
C GLU A 35 -6.36 1.17 4.57
N ARG A 36 -6.28 1.74 3.38
CA ARG A 36 -7.16 1.36 2.26
C ARG A 36 -6.97 -0.10 1.85
N PHE A 37 -5.71 -0.56 1.81
CA PHE A 37 -5.37 -1.92 1.38
C PHE A 37 -5.12 -2.88 2.54
N GLY A 38 -5.25 -2.41 3.77
CA GLY A 38 -5.09 -3.27 4.94
C GLY A 38 -3.66 -3.78 5.16
N LEU A 39 -2.65 -2.96 4.87
CA LEU A 39 -1.26 -3.39 4.97
C LEU A 39 -0.78 -3.56 6.41
N ASN A 40 -1.41 -2.89 7.37
CA ASN A 40 -0.98 -2.96 8.77
C ASN A 40 -1.61 -4.13 9.53
N ASP A 41 -2.89 -4.42 9.25
CA ASP A 41 -3.66 -5.36 10.06
C ASP A 41 -4.52 -6.31 9.23
N ASP A 42 -4.25 -6.41 7.94
CA ASP A 42 -5.01 -7.24 7.00
C ASP A 42 -6.51 -6.88 6.94
N GLN A 43 -6.86 -5.65 7.33
CA GLN A 43 -8.25 -5.17 7.31
C GLN A 43 -8.38 -3.93 6.46
N PRO A 44 -8.70 -4.10 5.16
CA PRO A 44 -8.97 -2.95 4.29
C PRO A 44 -10.11 -2.09 4.83
N ARG A 45 -9.96 -0.79 4.72
CA ARG A 45 -10.96 0.16 5.21
C ARG A 45 -11.58 0.94 4.08
N THR A 46 -12.83 1.37 4.29
CA THR A 46 -13.52 2.22 3.33
C THR A 46 -12.98 3.65 3.42
N LEU A 47 -13.28 4.44 2.38
CA LEU A 47 -12.90 5.86 2.38
C LEU A 47 -13.54 6.60 3.57
N THR A 48 -14.77 6.25 3.91
CA THR A 48 -15.46 6.86 5.05
C THR A 48 -14.77 6.53 6.37
N GLU A 49 -14.37 5.28 6.55
CA GLU A 49 -13.66 4.86 7.75
C GLU A 49 -12.31 5.57 7.90
N ILE A 50 -11.58 5.67 6.80
CA ILE A 50 -10.28 6.36 6.79
C ILE A 50 -10.48 7.84 7.11
N GLY A 51 -11.48 8.47 6.49
CA GLY A 51 -11.80 9.87 6.74
C GLY A 51 -12.12 10.12 8.20
N SER A 52 -12.90 9.23 8.80
CA SER A 52 -13.23 9.30 10.22
C SER A 52 -11.99 9.19 11.09
N HIS A 53 -11.13 8.25 10.79
CA HIS A 53 -9.89 8.03 11.53
C HIS A 53 -8.93 9.22 11.43
N LEU A 54 -8.78 9.80 10.25
CA LEU A 54 -7.86 10.90 10.01
C LEU A 54 -8.51 12.28 10.23
N GLN A 55 -9.80 12.32 10.53
CA GLN A 55 -10.56 13.55 10.74
C GLN A 55 -10.55 14.46 9.50
N ILE A 56 -10.74 13.84 8.34
CA ILE A 56 -10.90 14.55 7.07
C ILE A 56 -12.11 13.99 6.34
N SER A 57 -12.56 14.69 5.31
CA SER A 57 -13.74 14.25 4.55
C SER A 57 -13.43 13.01 3.71
N ARG A 58 -14.47 12.25 3.39
CA ARG A 58 -14.38 11.12 2.47
C ARG A 58 -13.79 11.56 1.13
N GLU A 59 -14.22 12.71 0.62
CA GLU A 59 -13.73 13.24 -0.64
C GLU A 59 -12.24 13.59 -0.56
N ARG A 60 -11.79 14.11 0.58
CA ARG A 60 -10.36 14.40 0.75
C ARG A 60 -9.54 13.11 0.75
N VAL A 61 -10.05 12.06 1.39
CA VAL A 61 -9.38 10.75 1.36
C VAL A 61 -9.27 10.26 -0.09
N ARG A 62 -10.36 10.36 -0.86
CA ARG A 62 -10.38 9.95 -2.26
C ARG A 62 -9.32 10.70 -3.07
N GLN A 63 -9.21 12.01 -2.85
CA GLN A 63 -8.21 12.82 -3.55
C GLN A 63 -6.78 12.39 -3.20
N ILE A 64 -6.52 12.12 -1.92
CA ILE A 64 -5.21 11.68 -1.46
C ILE A 64 -4.88 10.32 -2.06
N GLU A 65 -5.83 9.39 -2.07
CA GLU A 65 -5.65 8.08 -2.69
C GLU A 65 -5.31 8.22 -4.17
N ALA A 66 -6.06 9.06 -4.88
CA ALA A 66 -5.84 9.26 -6.32
C ALA A 66 -4.44 9.82 -6.59
N GLN A 67 -4.01 10.80 -5.81
CA GLN A 67 -2.67 11.38 -5.95
C GLN A 67 -1.58 10.34 -5.68
N ALA A 68 -1.77 9.55 -4.63
CA ALA A 68 -0.81 8.49 -4.28
C ALA A 68 -0.68 7.47 -5.40
N LEU A 69 -1.81 7.04 -5.96
CA LEU A 69 -1.81 6.06 -7.05
C LEU A 69 -1.15 6.60 -8.31
N VAL A 70 -1.34 7.89 -8.61
CA VAL A 70 -0.65 8.52 -9.74
C VAL A 70 0.86 8.45 -9.53
N LYS A 71 1.34 8.75 -8.34
CA LYS A 71 2.77 8.67 -8.02
C LYS A 71 3.31 7.24 -8.18
N LEU A 72 2.55 6.25 -7.73
CA LEU A 72 2.97 4.85 -7.83
C LEU A 72 2.98 4.34 -9.27
N ARG A 73 2.27 4.99 -10.17
CA ARG A 73 2.24 4.63 -11.58
C ARG A 73 3.41 5.18 -12.37
N GLN A 74 4.27 5.99 -11.78
CA GLN A 74 5.44 6.51 -12.46
C GLN A 74 6.36 5.36 -12.89
N PRO A 75 7.01 5.48 -14.07
CA PRO A 75 7.82 4.36 -14.59
C PRO A 75 8.93 3.92 -13.64
N CYS A 76 9.55 4.84 -12.93
CA CYS A 76 10.61 4.50 -11.97
C CYS A 76 10.08 3.63 -10.83
N GLN A 77 8.86 3.90 -10.37
CA GLN A 77 8.25 3.12 -9.31
C GLN A 77 7.87 1.72 -9.79
N ARG A 78 7.35 1.62 -11.02
CA ARG A 78 7.02 0.31 -11.60
C ARG A 78 8.26 -0.54 -11.76
N GLN A 79 9.36 0.05 -12.19
CA GLN A 79 10.61 -0.67 -12.35
C GLN A 79 11.14 -1.15 -11.01
N ARG A 80 11.09 -0.29 -10.00
CA ARG A 80 11.51 -0.63 -8.64
C ARG A 80 10.70 -1.81 -8.10
N MET A 81 9.39 -1.80 -8.32
CA MET A 81 8.51 -2.89 -7.92
C MET A 81 8.90 -4.20 -8.61
N ARG A 82 9.16 -4.14 -9.91
CA ARG A 82 9.58 -5.33 -10.67
C ARG A 82 10.91 -5.88 -10.18
N GLU A 83 11.88 -5.00 -9.93
CA GLU A 83 13.18 -5.42 -9.42
C GLU A 83 13.04 -6.09 -8.06
N PHE A 84 12.23 -5.51 -7.19
CA PHE A 84 12.02 -6.05 -5.86
C PHE A 84 11.33 -7.42 -5.93
N LEU A 85 10.26 -7.53 -6.72
CA LEU A 85 9.53 -8.79 -6.87
C LEU A 85 10.33 -9.83 -7.63
N GLY A 86 11.19 -9.40 -8.55
CA GLY A 86 12.05 -10.32 -9.30
C GLY A 86 13.01 -11.09 -8.41
N SER A 87 13.32 -10.57 -7.23
CA SER A 87 14.17 -11.27 -6.27
C SER A 87 13.48 -12.49 -5.65
N LEU A 88 12.20 -12.68 -5.91
CA LEU A 88 11.44 -13.82 -5.42
C LEU A 88 11.67 -15.08 -6.24
N ASP A 89 12.23 -14.94 -7.43
CA ASP A 89 12.53 -16.10 -8.30
C ASP A 89 13.82 -16.83 -7.84
#